data_6a7ee9e6893efe2911aaf7d87809d7b3
#
_entry.id   6a7ee9e6893efe2911aaf7d87809d7b3
#
_cell.length_a   1.000
_cell.length_b   1.000
_cell.length_c   1.000
_cell.angle_alpha   90.00
_cell.angle_beta   90.00
_cell.angle_gamma   90.00
#
_symmetry.space_group_name_H-M   'P 1'
#
loop_
_entity.id
_entity.type
_entity.pdbx_description
1 polymer ?
#
loop_
_entity_poly.entity_id
_entity_poly.type
_entity_poly.pdbx_seq_one_letter_code
_entity_poly.pdbx_strand_id
1 'polypeptide(L)'
;MNVLQAKDIHLSFGGVKALSGVNLELQKQEILAVIGPNGAGKTTLINCISGWYQPNEGSVHLDGNNITSLPSHQVAALGIARTFQNIALFKGMSVLDNIMSGAHVRMKTNFLSCGIYWGFAQKEEVRFRELSEEIIDFLEIEHIRTTPAGSLSMGLQRRVELGRALSMQPSVLMLDEPMAGLNVEEKEDMARFILDINEEREIPVVLIEHDMGVVMDISDRVIVLDRGVKIADGTPDEVRQTPEVIEAYLGTS
;
A
#
# COMPACT_ATOMS: atom_id res chain seq x y z
N MET A 1 -13.95 -1.91 14.25
CA MET A 1 -13.01 -1.03 15.00
C MET A 1 -12.00 -0.51 14.00
N ASN A 2 -11.85 0.81 13.90
CA ASN A 2 -10.99 1.42 12.89
C ASN A 2 -9.52 1.19 13.25
N VAL A 3 -8.75 0.63 12.31
CA VAL A 3 -7.30 0.42 12.43
C VAL A 3 -6.56 1.69 12.03
N LEU A 4 -6.99 2.33 10.93
CA LEU A 4 -6.38 3.56 10.40
C LEU A 4 -7.46 4.64 10.27
N GLN A 5 -7.14 5.87 10.66
CA GLN A 5 -8.03 7.02 10.49
C GLN A 5 -7.22 8.24 10.04
N ALA A 6 -7.68 8.88 8.97
CA ALA A 6 -7.27 10.22 8.58
C ALA A 6 -8.46 11.14 8.78
N LYS A 7 -8.31 12.19 9.62
CA LYS A 7 -9.38 13.08 10.03
C LYS A 7 -9.10 14.50 9.58
N ASP A 8 -10.04 15.05 8.81
CA ASP A 8 -10.06 16.46 8.37
C ASP A 8 -8.73 16.90 7.75
N ILE A 9 -8.20 16.07 6.80
CA ILE A 9 -6.89 16.30 6.21
C ILE A 9 -6.94 17.44 5.20
N HIS A 10 -6.18 18.50 5.48
CA HIS A 10 -5.93 19.61 4.57
C HIS A 10 -4.45 19.66 4.19
N LEU A 11 -4.18 19.82 2.89
CA LEU A 11 -2.83 20.03 2.40
C LEU A 11 -2.83 20.95 1.18
N SER A 12 -1.91 21.92 1.18
CA SER A 12 -1.73 22.86 0.06
C SER A 12 -0.25 22.95 -0.34
N PHE A 13 0.00 23.09 -1.63
CA PHE A 13 1.32 23.31 -2.21
C PHE A 13 1.33 24.63 -2.97
N GLY A 14 2.15 25.62 -2.56
CA GLY A 14 2.28 26.88 -3.27
C GLY A 14 0.95 27.60 -3.56
N GLY A 15 -0.03 27.49 -2.66
CA GLY A 15 -1.36 28.10 -2.83
C GLY A 15 -2.39 27.21 -3.53
N VAL A 16 -2.00 26.06 -4.08
CA VAL A 16 -2.93 25.08 -4.64
C VAL A 16 -3.37 24.11 -3.55
N LYS A 17 -4.68 24.05 -3.28
CA LYS A 17 -5.26 23.09 -2.34
C LYS A 17 -5.29 21.69 -2.96
N ALA A 18 -4.46 20.80 -2.45
CA ALA A 18 -4.40 19.41 -2.88
C ALA A 18 -5.38 18.52 -2.14
N LEU A 19 -5.65 18.82 -0.85
CA LEU A 19 -6.66 18.17 -0.02
C LEU A 19 -7.40 19.24 0.80
N SER A 20 -8.71 19.05 0.97
CA SER A 20 -9.60 19.99 1.66
C SER A 20 -10.60 19.23 2.55
N GLY A 21 -10.23 18.95 3.81
CA GLY A 21 -11.09 18.29 4.78
C GLY A 21 -11.38 16.82 4.49
N VAL A 22 -10.40 16.10 3.94
CA VAL A 22 -10.60 14.70 3.58
C VAL A 22 -10.58 13.81 4.81
N ASN A 23 -11.60 12.96 4.93
CA ASN A 23 -11.70 11.93 5.97
C ASN A 23 -11.63 10.54 5.35
N LEU A 24 -10.82 9.66 5.95
CA LEU A 24 -10.70 8.25 5.61
C LEU A 24 -10.65 7.43 6.88
N GLU A 25 -11.39 6.35 6.92
CA GLU A 25 -11.34 5.37 7.98
C GLU A 25 -11.19 3.98 7.36
N LEU A 26 -10.32 3.15 7.89
CA LEU A 26 -10.12 1.77 7.48
C LEU A 26 -10.43 0.85 8.66
N GLN A 27 -11.28 -0.12 8.42
CA GLN A 27 -11.66 -1.13 9.41
C GLN A 27 -10.71 -2.34 9.34
N LYS A 28 -10.81 -3.22 10.35
CA LYS A 28 -10.13 -4.52 10.29
C LYS A 28 -10.71 -5.36 9.16
N GLN A 29 -9.86 -6.10 8.48
CA GLN A 29 -10.25 -7.00 7.38
C GLN A 29 -11.10 -6.28 6.30
N GLU A 30 -10.82 -5.01 6.04
CA GLU A 30 -11.47 -4.22 5.01
C GLU A 30 -10.51 -3.98 3.84
N ILE A 31 -11.00 -4.13 2.62
CA ILE A 31 -10.37 -3.62 1.41
C ILE A 31 -11.08 -2.31 1.06
N LEU A 32 -10.44 -1.19 1.37
CA LEU A 32 -10.93 0.14 1.08
C LEU A 32 -10.28 0.68 -0.18
N ALA A 33 -11.07 0.87 -1.25
CA ALA A 33 -10.57 1.54 -2.44
C ALA A 33 -10.67 3.06 -2.32
N VAL A 34 -9.68 3.75 -2.85
CA VAL A 34 -9.68 5.21 -3.04
C VAL A 34 -9.53 5.50 -4.52
N ILE A 35 -10.62 5.97 -5.14
CA ILE A 35 -10.69 6.26 -6.57
C ILE A 35 -10.91 7.74 -6.85
N GLY A 36 -10.87 8.13 -8.11
CA GLY A 36 -11.12 9.50 -8.57
C GLY A 36 -10.27 9.84 -9.80
N PRO A 37 -10.57 10.92 -10.50
CA PRO A 37 -9.82 11.35 -11.68
C PRO A 37 -8.35 11.69 -11.36
N ASN A 38 -7.54 11.87 -12.41
CA ASN A 38 -6.16 12.30 -12.25
C ASN A 38 -6.11 13.68 -11.58
N GLY A 39 -5.23 13.83 -10.59
CA GLY A 39 -5.15 15.07 -9.80
C GLY A 39 -6.21 15.21 -8.69
N ALA A 40 -7.06 14.21 -8.46
CA ALA A 40 -8.07 14.25 -7.40
C ALA A 40 -7.50 14.28 -5.96
N GLY A 41 -6.20 14.00 -5.77
CA GLY A 41 -5.56 14.01 -4.44
C GLY A 41 -5.30 12.64 -3.83
N LYS A 42 -5.59 11.54 -4.52
CA LYS A 42 -5.43 10.16 -4.03
C LYS A 42 -4.01 9.89 -3.48
N THR A 43 -3.00 10.02 -4.32
CA THR A 43 -1.59 9.82 -3.93
C THR A 43 -1.15 10.82 -2.84
N THR A 44 -1.70 12.05 -2.86
CA THR A 44 -1.43 13.05 -1.82
C THR A 44 -1.98 12.61 -0.45
N LEU A 45 -3.19 12.03 -0.42
CA LEU A 45 -3.78 11.49 0.81
C LEU A 45 -2.92 10.36 1.37
N ILE A 46 -2.52 9.40 0.53
CA ILE A 46 -1.63 8.30 0.93
C ILE A 46 -0.26 8.84 1.40
N ASN A 47 0.27 9.88 0.77
CA ASN A 47 1.50 10.53 1.22
C ASN A 47 1.35 11.17 2.61
N CYS A 48 0.18 11.74 2.95
CA CYS A 48 -0.08 12.23 4.31
C CYS A 48 -0.16 11.07 5.31
N ILE A 49 -0.88 10.00 4.97
CA ILE A 49 -1.04 8.82 5.84
C ILE A 49 0.31 8.15 6.11
N SER A 50 1.15 8.00 5.08
CA SER A 50 2.46 7.35 5.18
C SER A 50 3.59 8.24 5.72
N GLY A 51 3.29 9.48 6.13
CA GLY A 51 4.26 10.41 6.72
C GLY A 51 5.28 10.99 5.74
N TRP A 52 5.00 10.96 4.42
CA TRP A 52 5.80 11.66 3.40
C TRP A 52 5.47 13.15 3.35
N TYR A 53 4.20 13.50 3.57
CA TYR A 53 3.77 14.88 3.71
C TYR A 53 3.12 15.06 5.08
N GLN A 54 3.42 16.16 5.74
CA GLN A 54 2.67 16.57 6.91
C GLN A 54 1.48 17.42 6.43
N PRO A 55 0.24 17.05 6.81
CA PRO A 55 -0.92 17.88 6.50
C PRO A 55 -0.81 19.25 7.18
N ASN A 56 -1.39 20.28 6.57
CA ASN A 56 -1.45 21.61 7.19
C ASN A 56 -2.42 21.61 8.38
N GLU A 57 -3.52 20.84 8.27
CA GLU A 57 -4.53 20.67 9.31
C GLU A 57 -5.02 19.22 9.27
N GLY A 58 -5.60 18.77 10.37
CA GLY A 58 -6.10 17.40 10.51
C GLY A 58 -5.14 16.48 11.22
N SER A 59 -5.50 15.19 11.26
CA SER A 59 -4.69 14.20 11.99
C SER A 59 -4.82 12.79 11.40
N VAL A 60 -3.75 12.00 11.55
CA VAL A 60 -3.69 10.59 11.17
C VAL A 60 -3.49 9.75 12.42
N HIS A 61 -4.28 8.68 12.56
CA HIS A 61 -4.21 7.78 13.71
C HIS A 61 -4.11 6.32 13.25
N LEU A 62 -3.23 5.56 13.87
CA LEU A 62 -3.09 4.11 13.71
C LEU A 62 -3.38 3.46 15.06
N ASP A 63 -4.36 2.55 15.11
CA ASP A 63 -4.83 1.90 16.35
C ASP A 63 -5.11 2.91 17.49
N GLY A 64 -5.70 4.06 17.14
CA GLY A 64 -6.01 5.15 18.06
C GLY A 64 -4.84 6.07 18.43
N ASN A 65 -3.61 5.72 18.07
CA ASN A 65 -2.42 6.54 18.33
C ASN A 65 -2.22 7.57 17.22
N ASN A 66 -2.00 8.82 17.60
CA ASN A 66 -1.72 9.89 16.65
C ASN A 66 -0.32 9.73 16.05
N ILE A 67 -0.24 9.60 14.72
CA ILE A 67 1.00 9.43 13.96
C ILE A 67 1.28 10.61 13.01
N THR A 68 0.49 11.67 13.06
CA THR A 68 0.48 12.79 12.10
C THR A 68 1.86 13.41 11.86
N SER A 69 2.64 13.60 12.93
CA SER A 69 3.96 14.24 12.86
C SER A 69 5.12 13.27 12.67
N LEU A 70 4.85 11.98 12.57
CA LEU A 70 5.90 10.97 12.41
C LEU A 70 6.44 10.96 10.97
N PRO A 71 7.76 10.89 10.78
CA PRO A 71 8.35 10.69 9.46
C PRO A 71 8.07 9.28 8.92
N SER A 72 8.11 9.14 7.60
CA SER A 72 7.72 7.90 6.89
C SER A 72 8.39 6.62 7.41
N HIS A 73 9.67 6.67 7.79
CA HIS A 73 10.35 5.49 8.33
C HIS A 73 9.81 5.04 9.70
N GLN A 74 9.32 5.98 10.53
CA GLN A 74 8.67 5.63 11.80
C GLN A 74 7.25 5.10 11.58
N VAL A 75 6.51 5.69 10.64
CA VAL A 75 5.19 5.18 10.23
C VAL A 75 5.31 3.76 9.70
N ALA A 76 6.31 3.47 8.86
CA ALA A 76 6.62 2.13 8.38
C ALA A 76 6.95 1.16 9.52
N ALA A 77 7.75 1.59 10.50
CA ALA A 77 8.10 0.78 11.68
C ALA A 77 6.88 0.46 12.57
N LEU A 78 5.85 1.29 12.56
CA LEU A 78 4.59 1.04 13.26
C LEU A 78 3.70 0.01 12.53
N GLY A 79 4.02 -0.35 11.29
CA GLY A 79 3.33 -1.41 10.56
C GLY A 79 2.49 -0.93 9.37
N ILE A 80 2.67 0.30 8.90
CA ILE A 80 2.07 0.73 7.62
C ILE A 80 3.06 0.43 6.50
N ALA A 81 2.79 -0.61 5.70
CA ALA A 81 3.54 -0.88 4.47
C ALA A 81 2.88 -0.24 3.26
N ARG A 82 3.69 0.17 2.29
CA ARG A 82 3.23 0.78 1.06
C ARG A 82 4.00 0.26 -0.15
N THR A 83 3.28 0.01 -1.25
CA THR A 83 3.88 -0.05 -2.58
C THR A 83 3.87 1.34 -3.23
N PHE A 84 4.65 1.52 -4.28
CA PHE A 84 4.74 2.79 -4.99
C PHE A 84 4.22 2.65 -6.42
N GLN A 85 3.65 3.72 -6.96
CA GLN A 85 3.20 3.77 -8.34
C GLN A 85 4.33 3.37 -9.33
N ASN A 86 5.54 3.87 -9.10
CA ASN A 86 6.72 3.46 -9.83
C ASN A 86 7.43 2.34 -9.07
N ILE A 87 7.64 1.21 -9.73
CA ILE A 87 8.32 0.04 -9.17
C ILE A 87 9.71 0.44 -8.65
N ALA A 88 9.90 0.29 -7.33
CA ALA A 88 11.12 0.71 -6.63
C ALA A 88 11.96 -0.49 -6.15
N LEU A 89 12.25 -1.45 -7.05
CA LEU A 89 13.07 -2.61 -6.75
C LEU A 89 14.57 -2.33 -6.96
N PHE A 90 15.40 -3.02 -6.18
CA PHE A 90 16.84 -3.08 -6.40
C PHE A 90 17.13 -4.01 -7.59
N LYS A 91 17.26 -3.44 -8.78
CA LYS A 91 17.32 -4.18 -10.06
C LYS A 91 18.44 -5.21 -10.14
N GLY A 92 19.56 -4.97 -9.46
CA GLY A 92 20.72 -5.88 -9.43
C GLY A 92 20.62 -6.98 -8.37
N MET A 93 19.67 -6.90 -7.45
CA MET A 93 19.45 -7.90 -6.40
C MET A 93 18.48 -8.99 -6.88
N SER A 94 18.60 -10.19 -6.30
CA SER A 94 17.67 -11.28 -6.55
C SER A 94 16.25 -10.95 -6.05
N VAL A 95 15.24 -11.71 -6.47
CA VAL A 95 13.88 -11.65 -5.93
C VAL A 95 13.89 -11.84 -4.42
N LEU A 96 14.57 -12.89 -3.94
CA LEU A 96 14.69 -13.17 -2.50
C LEU A 96 15.30 -12.00 -1.74
N ASP A 97 16.42 -11.43 -2.22
CA ASP A 97 17.07 -10.32 -1.54
C ASP A 97 16.21 -9.04 -1.54
N ASN A 98 15.45 -8.79 -2.63
CA ASN A 98 14.49 -7.69 -2.67
C ASN A 98 13.40 -7.85 -1.61
N ILE A 99 12.81 -9.04 -1.48
CA ILE A 99 11.77 -9.32 -0.48
C ILE A 99 12.37 -9.22 0.92
N MET A 100 13.52 -9.84 1.18
CA MET A 100 14.22 -9.75 2.46
C MET A 100 14.53 -8.30 2.86
N SER A 101 14.81 -7.42 1.89
CA SER A 101 15.10 -6.00 2.18
C SER A 101 13.94 -5.28 2.88
N GLY A 102 12.69 -5.69 2.65
CA GLY A 102 11.52 -5.14 3.35
C GLY A 102 11.55 -5.41 4.85
N ALA A 103 12.08 -6.57 5.27
CA ALA A 103 12.17 -6.94 6.68
C ALA A 103 13.17 -6.08 7.49
N HIS A 104 14.07 -5.33 6.83
CA HIS A 104 15.04 -4.47 7.52
C HIS A 104 14.40 -3.45 8.47
N VAL A 105 13.18 -3.00 8.19
CA VAL A 105 12.44 -2.07 9.06
C VAL A 105 12.19 -2.68 10.46
N ARG A 106 12.15 -4.01 10.57
CA ARG A 106 11.94 -4.75 11.82
C ARG A 106 13.19 -5.33 12.44
N MET A 107 14.34 -5.27 11.75
CA MET A 107 15.61 -5.75 12.31
C MET A 107 16.04 -4.87 13.49
N LYS A 108 16.27 -5.50 14.64
CA LYS A 108 16.75 -4.84 15.86
C LYS A 108 18.27 -4.88 16.01
N THR A 109 18.96 -5.55 15.08
CA THR A 109 20.42 -5.67 15.09
C THR A 109 21.08 -4.34 14.79
N ASN A 110 21.80 -3.79 15.80
CA ASN A 110 22.59 -2.57 15.68
C ASN A 110 23.93 -2.87 14.96
N PHE A 111 24.52 -1.84 14.32
CA PHE A 111 25.83 -1.90 13.64
C PHE A 111 26.94 -2.55 14.48
N LEU A 112 26.90 -2.42 15.81
CA LEU A 112 27.84 -3.03 16.73
C LEU A 112 27.65 -4.56 16.89
N SER A 113 26.42 -5.09 16.69
CA SER A 113 26.15 -6.52 16.75
C SER A 113 26.44 -7.24 15.43
N CYS A 114 26.51 -6.52 14.30
CA CYS A 114 26.97 -7.06 13.01
C CYS A 114 28.45 -7.48 13.01
N GLY A 115 29.27 -6.90 13.91
CA GLY A 115 30.68 -7.28 14.09
C GLY A 115 30.90 -8.64 14.74
N ILE A 116 29.88 -9.17 15.42
CA ILE A 116 29.88 -10.51 16.03
C ILE A 116 28.73 -11.30 15.34
N TYR A 117 29.01 -11.84 14.16
CA TYR A 117 28.07 -12.59 13.31
C TYR A 117 27.49 -13.86 13.95
N TRP A 118 27.87 -14.20 15.17
CA TRP A 118 27.46 -15.39 15.88
C TRP A 118 26.36 -15.08 16.92
N GLY A 119 25.19 -15.70 16.73
CA GLY A 119 24.12 -15.74 17.71
C GLY A 119 22.83 -15.05 17.26
N PHE A 120 22.55 -13.84 17.74
CA PHE A 120 21.24 -13.18 17.49
C PHE A 120 21.05 -12.71 16.04
N ALA A 121 22.08 -12.14 15.41
CA ALA A 121 22.00 -11.65 14.03
C ALA A 121 21.73 -12.80 13.05
N GLN A 122 22.39 -13.94 13.21
CA GLN A 122 22.18 -15.12 12.38
C GLN A 122 20.78 -15.71 12.53
N LYS A 123 20.24 -15.75 13.76
CA LYS A 123 18.86 -16.23 13.99
C LYS A 123 17.82 -15.30 13.39
N GLU A 124 18.06 -14.01 13.46
CA GLU A 124 17.17 -13.00 12.86
C GLU A 124 17.19 -13.08 11.33
N GLU A 125 18.37 -13.22 10.73
CA GLU A 125 18.53 -13.42 9.28
C GLU A 125 17.84 -14.70 8.80
N VAL A 126 18.03 -15.83 9.48
CA VAL A 126 17.35 -17.10 9.15
C VAL A 126 15.84 -16.94 9.20
N ARG A 127 15.32 -16.32 10.26
CA ARG A 127 13.87 -16.06 10.39
C ARG A 127 13.32 -15.20 9.26
N PHE A 128 14.00 -14.12 8.89
CA PHE A 128 13.54 -13.27 7.80
C PHE A 128 13.68 -13.93 6.44
N ARG A 129 14.66 -14.81 6.28
CA ARG A 129 14.78 -15.64 5.08
C ARG A 129 13.63 -16.63 4.97
N GLU A 130 13.29 -17.35 6.04
CA GLU A 130 12.14 -18.25 6.09
C GLU A 130 10.84 -17.52 5.76
N LEU A 131 10.58 -16.37 6.38
CA LEU A 131 9.44 -15.51 6.06
C LEU A 131 9.41 -15.09 4.58
N SER A 132 10.57 -14.77 4.01
CA SER A 132 10.66 -14.35 2.61
C SER A 132 10.40 -15.51 1.65
N GLU A 133 10.83 -16.73 1.99
CA GLU A 133 10.51 -17.94 1.20
C GLU A 133 9.00 -18.25 1.29
N GLU A 134 8.36 -18.13 2.45
CA GLU A 134 6.90 -18.27 2.59
C GLU A 134 6.12 -17.24 1.74
N ILE A 135 6.62 -16.00 1.64
CA ILE A 135 6.03 -14.96 0.81
C ILE A 135 6.24 -15.27 -0.69
N ILE A 136 7.41 -15.80 -1.06
CA ILE A 136 7.71 -16.22 -2.43
C ILE A 136 6.76 -17.33 -2.87
N ASP A 137 6.55 -18.34 -2.01
CA ASP A 137 5.62 -19.43 -2.25
C ASP A 137 4.19 -18.90 -2.38
N PHE A 138 3.76 -18.02 -1.47
CA PHE A 138 2.44 -17.40 -1.50
C PHE A 138 2.17 -16.61 -2.80
N LEU A 139 3.19 -15.92 -3.33
CA LEU A 139 3.09 -15.14 -4.56
C LEU A 139 3.36 -15.95 -5.84
N GLU A 140 3.60 -17.27 -5.71
CA GLU A 140 3.84 -18.21 -6.82
C GLU A 140 5.05 -17.79 -7.69
N ILE A 141 6.14 -17.34 -7.06
CA ILE A 141 7.35 -16.86 -7.73
C ILE A 141 8.62 -17.63 -7.35
N GLU A 142 8.50 -18.87 -6.86
CA GLU A 142 9.63 -19.71 -6.42
C GLU A 142 10.64 -19.95 -7.55
N HIS A 143 10.14 -20.12 -8.76
CA HIS A 143 10.94 -20.43 -9.95
C HIS A 143 11.91 -19.29 -10.35
N ILE A 144 11.66 -18.05 -9.87
CA ILE A 144 12.51 -16.88 -10.15
C ILE A 144 13.21 -16.33 -8.91
N ARG A 145 13.17 -17.00 -7.76
CA ARG A 145 13.66 -16.48 -6.47
C ARG A 145 15.12 -15.97 -6.49
N THR A 146 15.98 -16.57 -7.34
CA THR A 146 17.39 -16.17 -7.51
C THR A 146 17.64 -15.25 -8.70
N THR A 147 16.59 -14.95 -9.48
CA THR A 147 16.69 -14.11 -10.67
C THR A 147 16.82 -12.64 -10.27
N PRO A 148 17.71 -11.85 -10.92
CA PRO A 148 17.78 -10.42 -10.69
C PRO A 148 16.44 -9.73 -11.03
N ALA A 149 15.93 -8.92 -10.12
CA ALA A 149 14.60 -8.30 -10.26
C ALA A 149 14.49 -7.41 -11.51
N GLY A 150 15.58 -6.81 -11.96
CA GLY A 150 15.59 -5.95 -13.14
C GLY A 150 15.41 -6.68 -14.48
N SER A 151 15.50 -8.01 -14.52
CA SER A 151 15.28 -8.82 -15.73
C SER A 151 13.87 -9.39 -15.86
N LEU A 152 13.01 -9.16 -14.86
CA LEU A 152 11.66 -9.70 -14.81
C LEU A 152 10.67 -8.88 -15.64
N SER A 153 9.57 -9.52 -16.07
CA SER A 153 8.40 -8.82 -16.61
C SER A 153 7.82 -7.85 -15.58
N MET A 154 7.01 -6.90 -16.03
CA MET A 154 6.37 -5.94 -15.14
C MET A 154 5.48 -6.62 -14.11
N GLY A 155 4.69 -7.61 -14.49
CA GLY A 155 3.83 -8.37 -13.57
C GLY A 155 4.62 -9.07 -12.48
N LEU A 156 5.72 -9.73 -12.83
CA LEU A 156 6.60 -10.36 -11.84
C LEU A 156 7.29 -9.31 -10.93
N GLN A 157 7.69 -8.16 -11.46
CA GLN A 157 8.23 -7.07 -10.64
C GLN A 157 7.20 -6.55 -9.63
N ARG A 158 5.92 -6.43 -10.03
CA ARG A 158 4.82 -6.05 -9.13
C ARG A 158 4.59 -7.08 -8.03
N ARG A 159 4.65 -8.38 -8.34
CA ARG A 159 4.58 -9.45 -7.32
C ARG A 159 5.75 -9.33 -6.32
N VAL A 160 6.97 -9.07 -6.80
CA VAL A 160 8.15 -8.86 -5.92
C VAL A 160 8.00 -7.61 -5.05
N GLU A 161 7.46 -6.52 -5.58
CA GLU A 161 7.17 -5.31 -4.81
C GLU A 161 6.14 -5.55 -3.71
N LEU A 162 5.06 -6.29 -4.03
CA LEU A 162 4.06 -6.75 -3.05
C LEU A 162 4.70 -7.62 -1.97
N GLY A 163 5.54 -8.59 -2.38
CA GLY A 163 6.27 -9.46 -1.44
C GLY A 163 7.19 -8.67 -0.50
N ARG A 164 7.87 -7.65 -1.01
CA ARG A 164 8.68 -6.76 -0.17
C ARG A 164 7.84 -5.98 0.85
N ALA A 165 6.64 -5.54 0.48
CA ALA A 165 5.73 -4.89 1.42
C ALA A 165 5.21 -5.88 2.48
N LEU A 166 4.90 -7.12 2.10
CA LEU A 166 4.45 -8.18 3.03
C LEU A 166 5.55 -8.61 4.01
N SER A 167 6.83 -8.61 3.58
CA SER A 167 7.94 -8.96 4.46
C SER A 167 8.14 -8.00 5.63
N MET A 168 7.57 -6.80 5.56
CA MET A 168 7.46 -5.88 6.69
C MET A 168 6.48 -6.37 7.77
N GLN A 169 5.71 -7.44 7.53
CA GLN A 169 4.63 -7.93 8.40
C GLN A 169 3.68 -6.78 8.80
N PRO A 170 3.04 -6.12 7.83
CA PRO A 170 2.29 -4.90 8.10
C PRO A 170 0.98 -5.17 8.85
N SER A 171 0.53 -4.19 9.63
CA SER A 171 -0.83 -4.11 10.18
C SER A 171 -1.81 -3.40 9.24
N VAL A 172 -1.28 -2.63 8.28
CA VAL A 172 -2.02 -1.97 7.20
C VAL A 172 -1.16 -2.01 5.93
N LEU A 173 -1.75 -2.45 4.83
CA LEU A 173 -1.11 -2.46 3.52
C LEU A 173 -1.74 -1.39 2.62
N MET A 174 -0.92 -0.50 2.06
CA MET A 174 -1.36 0.52 1.11
C MET A 174 -0.78 0.22 -0.27
N LEU A 175 -1.65 0.02 -1.25
CA LEU A 175 -1.30 -0.32 -2.62
C LEU A 175 -1.64 0.85 -3.55
N ASP A 176 -0.62 1.40 -4.20
CA ASP A 176 -0.75 2.57 -5.08
C ASP A 176 -0.62 2.13 -6.55
N GLU A 177 -1.76 1.93 -7.22
CA GLU A 177 -1.91 1.44 -8.58
C GLU A 177 -1.14 0.12 -8.85
N PRO A 178 -1.38 -0.95 -8.05
CA PRO A 178 -0.62 -2.20 -8.17
C PRO A 178 -0.82 -2.90 -9.51
N MET A 179 -1.92 -2.62 -10.22
CA MET A 179 -2.28 -3.26 -11.48
C MET A 179 -1.91 -2.45 -12.72
N ALA A 180 -1.24 -1.29 -12.53
CA ALA A 180 -0.82 -0.46 -13.64
C ALA A 180 0.19 -1.18 -14.55
N GLY A 181 -0.15 -1.26 -15.87
CA GLY A 181 0.69 -1.88 -16.88
C GLY A 181 0.61 -3.41 -16.95
N LEU A 182 -0.27 -4.04 -16.18
CA LEU A 182 -0.51 -5.48 -16.21
C LEU A 182 -1.51 -5.86 -17.32
N ASN A 183 -1.35 -7.06 -17.88
CA ASN A 183 -2.34 -7.67 -18.75
C ASN A 183 -3.52 -8.23 -17.91
N VAL A 184 -4.56 -8.76 -18.57
CA VAL A 184 -5.80 -9.22 -17.90
C VAL A 184 -5.50 -10.35 -16.89
N GLU A 185 -4.75 -11.36 -17.29
CA GLU A 185 -4.39 -12.50 -16.44
C GLU A 185 -3.55 -12.07 -15.22
N GLU A 186 -2.55 -11.20 -15.45
CA GLU A 186 -1.73 -10.63 -14.37
C GLU A 186 -2.55 -9.78 -13.39
N LYS A 187 -3.61 -9.08 -13.87
CA LYS A 187 -4.53 -8.32 -13.01
C LYS A 187 -5.39 -9.25 -12.16
N GLU A 188 -5.92 -10.33 -12.76
CA GLU A 188 -6.71 -11.33 -12.03
C GLU A 188 -5.88 -12.00 -10.92
N ASP A 189 -4.62 -12.36 -11.22
CA ASP A 189 -3.70 -12.89 -10.22
C ASP A 189 -3.43 -11.87 -9.10
N MET A 190 -3.17 -10.61 -9.44
CA MET A 190 -2.92 -9.57 -8.44
C MET A 190 -4.15 -9.32 -7.57
N ALA A 191 -5.35 -9.32 -8.15
CA ALA A 191 -6.62 -9.19 -7.42
C ALA A 191 -6.78 -10.35 -6.43
N ARG A 192 -6.52 -11.59 -6.87
CA ARG A 192 -6.54 -12.78 -6.01
C ARG A 192 -5.56 -12.63 -4.84
N PHE A 193 -4.30 -12.25 -5.09
CA PHE A 193 -3.34 -12.06 -4.00
C PHE A 193 -3.79 -10.99 -3.01
N ILE A 194 -4.43 -9.89 -3.47
CA ILE A 194 -4.95 -8.85 -2.57
C ILE A 194 -6.08 -9.40 -1.70
N LEU A 195 -6.99 -10.19 -2.26
CA LEU A 195 -8.06 -10.87 -1.51
C LEU A 195 -7.48 -11.85 -0.48
N ASP A 196 -6.56 -12.73 -0.89
CA ASP A 196 -5.92 -13.70 -0.01
C ASP A 196 -5.13 -13.03 1.13
N ILE A 197 -4.48 -11.89 0.88
CA ILE A 197 -3.81 -11.07 1.92
C ILE A 197 -4.82 -10.56 2.94
N ASN A 198 -5.97 -10.09 2.47
CA ASN A 198 -6.99 -9.56 3.36
C ASN A 198 -7.69 -10.69 4.15
N GLU A 199 -8.10 -11.77 3.48
CA GLU A 199 -8.88 -12.85 4.07
C GLU A 199 -8.02 -13.79 4.94
N GLU A 200 -6.89 -14.29 4.42
CA GLU A 200 -6.08 -15.30 5.09
C GLU A 200 -5.07 -14.71 6.07
N ARG A 201 -4.50 -13.53 5.75
CA ARG A 201 -3.52 -12.86 6.61
C ARG A 201 -4.12 -11.77 7.49
N GLU A 202 -5.43 -11.53 7.37
CA GLU A 202 -6.20 -10.53 8.12
C GLU A 202 -5.59 -9.12 8.04
N ILE A 203 -4.94 -8.77 6.93
CA ILE A 203 -4.31 -7.46 6.73
C ILE A 203 -5.31 -6.55 5.99
N PRO A 204 -5.77 -5.46 6.62
CA PRO A 204 -6.60 -4.46 5.95
C PRO A 204 -5.81 -3.72 4.88
N VAL A 205 -6.48 -3.44 3.76
CA VAL A 205 -5.86 -2.89 2.56
C VAL A 205 -6.48 -1.54 2.19
N VAL A 206 -5.65 -0.54 1.92
CA VAL A 206 -6.05 0.67 1.18
C VAL A 206 -5.54 0.53 -0.25
N LEU A 207 -6.46 0.49 -1.20
CA LEU A 207 -6.18 0.29 -2.62
C LEU A 207 -6.43 1.57 -3.40
N ILE A 208 -5.41 2.15 -4.03
CA ILE A 208 -5.62 3.17 -5.07
C ILE A 208 -5.61 2.47 -6.42
N GLU A 209 -6.69 2.59 -7.14
CA GLU A 209 -6.82 2.05 -8.50
C GLU A 209 -7.70 2.95 -9.37
N HIS A 210 -7.54 2.82 -10.67
CA HIS A 210 -8.36 3.51 -11.67
C HIS A 210 -9.13 2.52 -12.57
N ASP A 211 -8.85 1.22 -12.46
CA ASP A 211 -9.61 0.16 -13.12
C ASP A 211 -10.87 -0.14 -12.31
N MET A 212 -11.99 0.46 -12.75
CA MET A 212 -13.26 0.34 -12.05
C MET A 212 -13.77 -1.10 -11.97
N GLY A 213 -13.46 -1.96 -12.94
CA GLY A 213 -13.83 -3.37 -12.91
C GLY A 213 -13.23 -4.05 -11.67
N VAL A 214 -11.93 -3.96 -11.54
CA VAL A 214 -11.21 -4.54 -10.40
C VAL A 214 -11.67 -3.94 -9.07
N VAL A 215 -11.80 -2.61 -8.98
CA VAL A 215 -12.23 -1.94 -7.74
C VAL A 215 -13.58 -2.46 -7.29
N MET A 216 -14.55 -2.57 -8.20
CA MET A 216 -15.91 -3.04 -7.87
C MET A 216 -15.95 -4.52 -7.47
N ASP A 217 -15.01 -5.33 -8.00
CA ASP A 217 -14.99 -6.76 -7.76
C ASP A 217 -14.34 -7.15 -6.41
N ILE A 218 -13.34 -6.39 -5.94
CA ILE A 218 -12.57 -6.79 -4.77
C ILE A 218 -12.68 -5.88 -3.54
N SER A 219 -13.34 -4.71 -3.66
CA SER A 219 -13.40 -3.76 -2.54
C SER A 219 -14.68 -3.90 -1.73
N ASP A 220 -14.56 -3.85 -0.41
CA ASP A 220 -15.71 -3.79 0.50
C ASP A 220 -16.35 -2.41 0.51
N ARG A 221 -15.52 -1.36 0.41
CA ARG A 221 -15.95 0.03 0.42
C ARG A 221 -15.07 0.88 -0.48
N VAL A 222 -15.67 1.92 -1.05
CA VAL A 222 -15.03 2.82 -2.00
C VAL A 222 -15.20 4.26 -1.54
N ILE A 223 -14.10 4.99 -1.48
CA ILE A 223 -14.06 6.45 -1.32
C ILE A 223 -13.73 7.08 -2.66
N VAL A 224 -14.49 8.07 -3.07
CA VAL A 224 -14.23 8.84 -4.29
C VAL A 224 -13.73 10.22 -3.94
N LEU A 225 -12.57 10.57 -4.48
CA LEU A 225 -12.02 11.91 -4.40
C LEU A 225 -12.20 12.65 -5.73
N ASP A 226 -12.56 13.92 -5.67
CA ASP A 226 -12.45 14.86 -6.79
C ASP A 226 -11.89 16.19 -6.28
N ARG A 227 -10.88 16.73 -6.97
CA ARG A 227 -10.23 18.02 -6.67
C ARG A 227 -9.92 18.24 -5.18
N GLY A 228 -9.43 17.18 -4.52
CA GLY A 228 -9.03 17.21 -3.13
C GLY A 228 -10.16 17.12 -2.11
N VAL A 229 -11.38 16.79 -2.53
CA VAL A 229 -12.55 16.64 -1.67
C VAL A 229 -13.11 15.22 -1.82
N LYS A 230 -13.63 14.65 -0.74
CA LYS A 230 -14.37 13.37 -0.77
C LYS A 230 -15.79 13.63 -1.23
N ILE A 231 -16.17 13.08 -2.40
CA ILE A 231 -17.49 13.25 -3.00
C ILE A 231 -18.43 12.06 -2.79
N ALA A 232 -17.87 10.86 -2.50
CA ALA A 232 -18.66 9.69 -2.15
C ALA A 232 -17.88 8.77 -1.19
N ASP A 233 -18.60 7.97 -0.41
CA ASP A 233 -18.10 6.98 0.52
C ASP A 233 -19.20 5.94 0.76
N GLY A 234 -19.03 4.72 0.29
CA GLY A 234 -20.04 3.66 0.38
C GLY A 234 -19.60 2.36 -0.25
N THR A 235 -20.52 1.41 -0.37
CA THR A 235 -20.27 0.16 -1.11
C THR A 235 -20.02 0.45 -2.59
N PRO A 236 -19.37 -0.46 -3.32
CA PRO A 236 -19.16 -0.32 -4.77
C PRO A 236 -20.47 0.03 -5.54
N ASP A 237 -21.59 -0.65 -5.21
CA ASP A 237 -22.87 -0.44 -5.86
C ASP A 237 -23.46 0.95 -5.56
N GLU A 238 -23.36 1.44 -4.32
CA GLU A 238 -23.82 2.78 -3.94
C GLU A 238 -23.01 3.86 -4.66
N VAL A 239 -21.69 3.72 -4.66
CA VAL A 239 -20.79 4.68 -5.31
C VAL A 239 -21.02 4.75 -6.82
N ARG A 240 -21.25 3.61 -7.48
CA ARG A 240 -21.53 3.54 -8.92
C ARG A 240 -22.80 4.31 -9.32
N GLN A 241 -23.77 4.45 -8.42
CA GLN A 241 -25.05 5.12 -8.66
C GLN A 241 -25.04 6.59 -8.23
N THR A 242 -23.97 7.08 -7.60
CA THR A 242 -23.87 8.44 -7.09
C THR A 242 -23.71 9.44 -8.24
N PRO A 243 -24.61 10.42 -8.41
CA PRO A 243 -24.57 11.37 -9.54
C PRO A 243 -23.26 12.16 -9.62
N GLU A 244 -22.73 12.60 -8.48
CA GLU A 244 -21.49 13.37 -8.38
C GLU A 244 -20.28 12.54 -8.87
N VAL A 245 -20.30 11.23 -8.64
CA VAL A 245 -19.27 10.30 -9.13
C VAL A 245 -19.36 10.18 -10.64
N ILE A 246 -20.56 10.00 -11.17
CA ILE A 246 -20.79 9.91 -12.63
C ILE A 246 -20.32 11.20 -13.31
N GLU A 247 -20.66 12.37 -12.76
CA GLU A 247 -20.23 13.66 -13.30
C GLU A 247 -18.70 13.82 -13.27
N ALA A 248 -18.03 13.44 -12.17
CA ALA A 248 -16.58 13.54 -12.03
C ALA A 248 -15.81 12.71 -13.07
N TYR A 249 -16.38 11.58 -13.50
CA TYR A 249 -15.75 10.73 -14.53
C TYR A 249 -16.18 11.07 -15.97
N LEU A 250 -17.42 11.52 -16.18
CA LEU A 250 -17.94 11.88 -17.51
C LEU A 250 -17.68 13.35 -17.88
N GLY A 251 -17.59 14.25 -16.90
CA GLY A 251 -17.37 15.67 -17.10
C GLY A 251 -15.93 16.06 -17.46
N THR A 252 -15.01 15.12 -17.57
CA THR A 252 -13.60 15.32 -17.93
C THR A 252 -13.30 15.11 -19.41
N SER A 253 -14.34 15.12 -20.26
CA SER A 253 -14.21 14.99 -21.73
C SER A 253 -13.96 16.34 -22.40
#